data_c094cb5ce5641123e2076e5051e190bf
#
_entry.id   c094cb5ce5641123e2076e5051e190bf
#
_cell.length_a   1.000
_cell.length_b   1.000
_cell.length_c   1.000
_cell.angle_alpha   90.00
_cell.angle_beta   90.00
_cell.angle_gamma   90.00
#
_symmetry.space_group_name_H-M   'P 1'
#
loop_
_entity.id
_entity.type
_entity.pdbx_description
1 polymer ?
#
loop_
_entity_poly.entity_id
_entity_poly.type
_entity_poly.pdbx_seq_one_letter_code
_entity_poly.pdbx_strand_id
1 'polypeptide(L)'
;MPLHPKLDYFLKNFPPVENPDLETIRSRNVAILNQSSPPVASVETVAIPGEEGDLPIRIYTPDGAGPFPVFVYYHGGGFVYGNLDTHDTICRIICNETGQLVIAVEYRLAPEHPFPAAPYDAYYAASWISKNAKRWNGDVTKLTVGGDSAGGNLAAAVSLMAKENGGPKIANLIMLYPVTDMRKGVKQKLYPSYKVNGQGYFLTQQTMGLFGQLYFQNPADAEHKYASPMLVEDVSDFPRTLLITAEYDPLRDEGEQYVAKLHHAGVEVELFRAAGLIHGFFNLFALMNADDDLQYIYDKIARFLKEDS
;
A
#
# COMPACT_ATOMS: atom_id res chain seq x y z
N MET A 1 11.47 1.10 20.63
CA MET A 1 12.67 0.23 20.61
C MET A 1 13.79 0.92 19.85
N PRO A 2 15.08 0.51 19.94
CA PRO A 2 16.09 1.04 19.03
C PRO A 2 15.74 0.70 17.58
N LEU A 3 16.28 1.49 16.65
CA LEU A 3 16.16 1.22 15.22
C LEU A 3 16.74 -0.16 14.90
N HIS A 4 16.10 -0.90 14.00
CA HIS A 4 16.56 -2.23 13.58
C HIS A 4 17.99 -2.15 13.00
N PRO A 5 18.92 -3.04 13.40
CA PRO A 5 20.34 -2.92 13.01
C PRO A 5 20.59 -2.86 11.50
N LYS A 6 19.83 -3.62 10.69
CA LYS A 6 19.93 -3.59 9.23
C LYS A 6 19.48 -2.25 8.66
N LEU A 7 18.46 -1.62 9.24
CA LEU A 7 17.99 -0.30 8.83
C LEU A 7 18.95 0.81 9.26
N ASP A 8 19.54 0.71 10.45
CA ASP A 8 20.60 1.64 10.89
C ASP A 8 21.82 1.57 9.95
N TYR A 9 22.23 0.36 9.57
CA TYR A 9 23.27 0.16 8.56
C TYR A 9 22.87 0.74 7.20
N PHE A 10 21.64 0.48 6.75
CA PHE A 10 21.13 1.01 5.48
C PHE A 10 21.16 2.54 5.45
N LEU A 11 20.62 3.20 6.46
CA LEU A 11 20.57 4.67 6.52
C LEU A 11 21.94 5.32 6.57
N LYS A 12 22.94 4.68 7.22
CA LYS A 12 24.32 5.16 7.27
C LYS A 12 25.04 5.09 5.93
N ASN A 13 24.72 4.08 5.11
CA ASN A 13 25.38 3.85 3.83
C ASN A 13 24.62 4.43 2.63
N PHE A 14 23.30 4.60 2.78
CA PHE A 14 22.38 5.12 1.76
C PHE A 14 21.49 6.22 2.36
N PRO A 15 22.07 7.36 2.77
CA PRO A 15 21.29 8.41 3.40
C PRO A 15 20.20 8.94 2.44
N PRO A 16 19.12 9.51 2.98
CA PRO A 16 18.13 10.21 2.16
C PRO A 16 18.79 11.28 1.28
N VAL A 17 18.35 11.38 0.02
CA VAL A 17 18.83 12.43 -0.87
C VAL A 17 18.19 13.74 -0.47
N GLU A 18 19.00 14.78 -0.34
CA GLU A 18 18.52 16.14 -0.16
C GLU A 18 18.00 16.67 -1.50
N ASN A 19 16.81 17.29 -1.48
CA ASN A 19 16.16 17.86 -2.67
C ASN A 19 16.10 16.88 -3.86
N PRO A 20 15.52 15.66 -3.70
CA PRO A 20 15.44 14.72 -4.80
C PRO A 20 14.55 15.27 -5.90
N ASP A 21 14.96 15.06 -7.16
CA ASP A 21 14.08 15.22 -8.32
C ASP A 21 13.40 13.88 -8.70
N LEU A 22 12.49 13.95 -9.67
CA LEU A 22 11.74 12.78 -10.13
C LEU A 22 12.65 11.69 -10.71
N GLU A 23 13.69 12.07 -11.46
CA GLU A 23 14.63 11.14 -12.06
C GLU A 23 15.41 10.38 -11.00
N THR A 24 15.93 11.12 -9.99
CA THR A 24 16.62 10.54 -8.82
C THR A 24 15.71 9.55 -8.07
N ILE A 25 14.44 9.90 -7.86
CA ILE A 25 13.48 9.01 -7.18
C ILE A 25 13.24 7.75 -8.01
N ARG A 26 12.97 7.87 -9.30
CA ARG A 26 12.67 6.74 -10.18
C ARG A 26 13.88 5.85 -10.44
N SER A 27 15.08 6.40 -10.53
CA SER A 27 16.31 5.62 -10.75
C SER A 27 16.67 4.72 -9.56
N ARG A 28 16.32 5.09 -8.34
CA ARG A 28 16.52 4.24 -7.15
C ARG A 28 15.74 2.94 -7.19
N ASN A 29 14.64 2.87 -7.94
CA ASN A 29 13.85 1.65 -8.11
C ASN A 29 14.58 0.55 -8.88
N VAL A 30 15.52 0.92 -9.75
CA VAL A 30 16.29 -0.06 -10.56
C VAL A 30 17.10 -1.00 -9.65
N ALA A 31 17.53 -0.54 -8.48
CA ALA A 31 18.25 -1.36 -7.52
C ALA A 31 17.37 -2.46 -6.89
N ILE A 32 16.05 -2.28 -6.88
CA ILE A 32 15.08 -3.24 -6.32
C ILE A 32 14.85 -4.42 -7.28
N LEU A 33 15.12 -4.26 -8.57
CA LEU A 33 14.84 -5.26 -9.61
C LEU A 33 15.75 -6.50 -9.59
N ASN A 34 16.82 -6.52 -8.80
CA ASN A 34 17.81 -7.62 -8.76
C ASN A 34 17.65 -8.56 -7.55
N GLN A 35 16.44 -8.68 -7.01
CA GLN A 35 16.18 -9.52 -5.85
C GLN A 35 15.86 -10.96 -6.23
N SER A 36 16.22 -11.90 -5.34
CA SER A 36 15.73 -13.26 -5.43
C SER A 36 14.25 -13.28 -5.05
N SER A 37 13.39 -13.60 -6.01
CA SER A 37 11.95 -13.70 -5.76
C SER A 37 11.59 -15.11 -5.30
N PRO A 38 10.91 -15.29 -4.14
CA PRO A 38 10.46 -16.61 -3.71
C PRO A 38 9.56 -17.26 -4.78
N PRO A 39 9.65 -18.58 -4.99
CA PRO A 39 8.80 -19.28 -5.94
C PRO A 39 7.34 -19.25 -5.46
N VAL A 40 6.42 -19.17 -6.41
CA VAL A 40 4.97 -19.38 -6.27
C VAL A 40 4.52 -20.33 -7.39
N ALA A 41 3.32 -20.92 -7.29
CA ALA A 41 2.86 -21.90 -8.28
C ALA A 41 2.85 -21.34 -9.71
N SER A 42 2.39 -20.09 -9.89
CA SER A 42 2.49 -19.40 -11.17
C SER A 42 2.48 -17.89 -11.02
N VAL A 43 3.06 -17.20 -12.01
CA VAL A 43 2.95 -15.74 -12.18
C VAL A 43 2.54 -15.45 -13.62
N GLU A 44 1.50 -14.67 -13.78
CA GLU A 44 0.98 -14.25 -15.07
C GLU A 44 0.77 -12.74 -15.08
N THR A 45 1.16 -12.06 -16.15
CA THR A 45 0.84 -10.63 -16.34
C THR A 45 -0.12 -10.52 -17.53
N VAL A 46 -1.26 -9.88 -17.30
CA VAL A 46 -2.29 -9.64 -18.31
C VAL A 46 -2.71 -8.18 -18.31
N ALA A 47 -3.19 -7.72 -19.45
CA ALA A 47 -3.82 -6.41 -19.56
C ALA A 47 -5.33 -6.58 -19.44
N ILE A 48 -5.96 -5.77 -18.60
CA ILE A 48 -7.41 -5.66 -18.49
C ILE A 48 -7.86 -4.33 -19.12
N PRO A 49 -9.08 -4.24 -19.65
CA PRO A 49 -9.60 -2.96 -20.10
C PRO A 49 -9.59 -1.96 -18.95
N GLY A 50 -9.04 -0.78 -19.15
CA GLY A 50 -9.08 0.35 -18.22
C GLY A 50 -9.93 1.49 -18.76
N GLU A 51 -10.09 2.57 -18.00
CA GLU A 51 -10.91 3.72 -18.42
C GLU A 51 -10.26 4.47 -19.59
N GLU A 52 -8.93 4.58 -19.63
CA GLU A 52 -8.17 5.30 -20.65
C GLU A 52 -7.13 4.41 -21.36
N GLY A 53 -7.42 3.13 -21.53
CA GLY A 53 -6.55 2.16 -22.17
C GLY A 53 -6.36 0.89 -21.35
N ASP A 54 -5.41 0.07 -21.75
CA ASP A 54 -5.12 -1.18 -21.06
C ASP A 54 -4.46 -0.92 -19.70
N LEU A 55 -4.97 -1.60 -18.68
CA LEU A 55 -4.45 -1.57 -17.32
C LEU A 55 -3.78 -2.92 -17.00
N PRO A 56 -2.43 -2.98 -16.87
CA PRO A 56 -1.76 -4.23 -16.55
C PRO A 56 -2.04 -4.68 -15.12
N ILE A 57 -2.23 -5.98 -14.93
CA ILE A 57 -2.27 -6.63 -13.62
C ILE A 57 -1.36 -7.85 -13.63
N ARG A 58 -0.76 -8.17 -12.49
CA ARG A 58 0.05 -9.38 -12.31
C ARG A 58 -0.55 -10.27 -11.25
N ILE A 59 -0.78 -11.52 -11.63
CA ILE A 59 -1.45 -12.55 -10.84
C ILE A 59 -0.40 -13.50 -10.29
N TYR A 60 -0.37 -13.68 -8.98
CA TYR A 60 0.47 -14.62 -8.26
C TYR A 60 -0.43 -15.69 -7.65
N THR A 61 -0.28 -16.93 -8.13
CA THR A 61 -1.09 -18.06 -7.68
C THR A 61 -0.31 -18.84 -6.62
N PRO A 62 -0.88 -19.07 -5.42
CA PRO A 62 -0.24 -19.88 -4.39
C PRO A 62 -0.29 -21.38 -4.74
N ASP A 63 0.52 -22.18 -4.05
CA ASP A 63 0.42 -23.64 -4.12
C ASP A 63 -0.92 -24.13 -3.56
N GLY A 64 -1.47 -25.21 -4.13
CA GLY A 64 -2.72 -25.83 -3.67
C GLY A 64 -3.78 -25.96 -4.76
N ALA A 65 -4.94 -26.45 -4.37
CA ALA A 65 -6.03 -26.71 -5.31
C ALA A 65 -7.05 -25.55 -5.44
N GLY A 66 -7.03 -24.57 -4.51
CA GLY A 66 -8.04 -23.50 -4.47
C GLY A 66 -9.46 -24.00 -4.16
N PRO A 67 -10.53 -23.20 -4.38
CA PRO A 67 -10.42 -21.82 -4.82
C PRO A 67 -9.69 -20.94 -3.81
N PHE A 68 -8.89 -19.96 -4.31
CA PHE A 68 -8.06 -19.11 -3.47
C PHE A 68 -8.77 -17.79 -3.13
N PRO A 69 -8.81 -17.34 -1.87
CA PRO A 69 -9.26 -16.00 -1.54
C PRO A 69 -8.42 -14.97 -2.29
N VAL A 70 -9.04 -13.87 -2.74
CA VAL A 70 -8.38 -12.88 -3.62
C VAL A 70 -7.88 -11.70 -2.82
N PHE A 71 -6.61 -11.32 -3.04
CA PHE A 71 -6.00 -10.11 -2.52
C PHE A 71 -5.56 -9.19 -3.67
N VAL A 72 -6.24 -8.05 -3.85
CA VAL A 72 -5.83 -7.00 -4.79
C VAL A 72 -4.83 -6.09 -4.12
N TYR A 73 -3.61 -6.05 -4.64
CA TYR A 73 -2.49 -5.29 -4.08
C TYR A 73 -2.17 -4.05 -4.90
N TYR A 74 -2.06 -2.91 -4.22
CA TYR A 74 -1.63 -1.63 -4.78
C TYR A 74 -0.27 -1.28 -4.23
N HIS A 75 0.70 -1.06 -5.11
CA HIS A 75 2.07 -0.76 -4.71
C HIS A 75 2.22 0.65 -4.12
N GLY A 76 3.24 0.85 -3.28
CA GLY A 76 3.66 2.16 -2.80
C GLY A 76 4.44 2.96 -3.84
N GLY A 77 4.94 4.12 -3.41
CA GLY A 77 5.76 4.99 -4.27
C GLY A 77 5.22 6.40 -4.44
N GLY A 78 4.41 6.89 -3.48
CA GLY A 78 3.92 8.26 -3.46
C GLY A 78 3.08 8.66 -4.68
N PHE A 79 2.46 7.69 -5.37
CA PHE A 79 1.73 7.84 -6.63
C PHE A 79 2.59 8.29 -7.83
N VAL A 80 3.92 8.29 -7.68
CA VAL A 80 4.88 8.89 -8.63
C VAL A 80 5.85 7.85 -9.18
N TYR A 81 6.09 6.80 -8.42
CA TYR A 81 6.98 5.71 -8.79
C TYR A 81 6.45 4.35 -8.28
N GLY A 82 7.20 3.29 -8.53
CA GLY A 82 6.78 1.92 -8.28
C GLY A 82 6.12 1.30 -9.50
N ASN A 83 6.07 -0.01 -9.53
CA ASN A 83 5.46 -0.82 -10.59
C ASN A 83 5.35 -2.29 -10.14
N LEU A 84 4.84 -3.16 -11.00
CA LEU A 84 4.70 -4.59 -10.73
C LEU A 84 6.04 -5.26 -10.39
N ASP A 85 7.16 -4.81 -10.99
CA ASP A 85 8.47 -5.43 -10.77
C ASP A 85 9.09 -5.00 -9.43
N THR A 86 8.89 -3.75 -9.02
CA THR A 86 9.43 -3.24 -7.73
C THR A 86 8.76 -3.88 -6.52
N HIS A 87 7.57 -4.47 -6.68
CA HIS A 87 6.82 -5.11 -5.61
C HIS A 87 6.60 -6.62 -5.84
N ASP A 88 7.31 -7.21 -6.83
CA ASP A 88 7.19 -8.63 -7.17
C ASP A 88 7.50 -9.54 -5.97
N THR A 89 8.62 -9.28 -5.26
CA THR A 89 9.03 -10.05 -4.09
C THR A 89 7.98 -9.99 -2.97
N ILE A 90 7.47 -8.81 -2.65
CA ILE A 90 6.45 -8.63 -1.61
C ILE A 90 5.17 -9.39 -1.96
N CYS A 91 4.69 -9.28 -3.21
CA CYS A 91 3.49 -9.98 -3.66
C CYS A 91 3.64 -11.51 -3.60
N ARG A 92 4.83 -12.04 -3.93
CA ARG A 92 5.13 -13.47 -3.80
C ARG A 92 5.16 -13.92 -2.35
N ILE A 93 5.77 -13.14 -1.45
CA ILE A 93 5.80 -13.47 -0.03
C ILE A 93 4.37 -13.46 0.53
N ILE A 94 3.59 -12.42 0.27
CA ILE A 94 2.19 -12.35 0.71
C ILE A 94 1.40 -13.55 0.16
N CYS A 95 1.58 -13.90 -1.12
CA CYS A 95 0.95 -15.06 -1.74
C CYS A 95 1.26 -16.35 -0.98
N ASN A 96 2.54 -16.63 -0.69
CA ASN A 96 2.97 -17.83 0.02
C ASN A 96 2.50 -17.87 1.48
N GLU A 97 2.69 -16.78 2.22
CA GLU A 97 2.39 -16.73 3.66
C GLU A 97 0.89 -16.76 3.96
N THR A 98 0.09 -16.21 3.04
CA THR A 98 -1.37 -16.09 3.25
C THR A 98 -2.18 -17.15 2.52
N GLY A 99 -1.62 -17.79 1.49
CA GLY A 99 -2.35 -18.71 0.60
C GLY A 99 -3.38 -17.99 -0.27
N GLN A 100 -3.24 -16.68 -0.49
CA GLN A 100 -4.16 -15.89 -1.30
C GLN A 100 -3.69 -15.80 -2.76
N LEU A 101 -4.63 -15.73 -3.68
CA LEU A 101 -4.40 -15.29 -5.05
C LEU A 101 -4.13 -13.79 -5.01
N VAL A 102 -2.85 -13.40 -5.07
CA VAL A 102 -2.48 -11.98 -5.04
C VAL A 102 -2.52 -11.42 -6.46
N ILE A 103 -3.21 -10.29 -6.64
CA ILE A 103 -3.32 -9.61 -7.93
C ILE A 103 -2.84 -8.17 -7.76
N ALA A 104 -1.63 -7.89 -8.24
CA ALA A 104 -1.03 -6.56 -8.20
C ALA A 104 -1.49 -5.72 -9.40
N VAL A 105 -1.72 -4.43 -9.17
CA VAL A 105 -2.26 -3.49 -10.16
C VAL A 105 -1.21 -2.46 -10.54
N GLU A 106 -0.96 -2.30 -11.85
CA GLU A 106 -0.11 -1.26 -12.45
C GLU A 106 -0.94 0.00 -12.69
N TYR A 107 -1.33 0.70 -11.66
CA TYR A 107 -2.10 1.93 -11.80
C TYR A 107 -1.25 3.08 -12.37
N ARG A 108 -1.87 4.01 -13.09
CA ARG A 108 -1.19 5.16 -13.71
C ARG A 108 -0.57 6.08 -12.67
N LEU A 109 0.64 6.58 -12.98
CA LEU A 109 1.47 7.39 -12.08
C LEU A 109 1.50 8.86 -12.49
N ALA A 110 1.63 9.71 -11.50
CA ALA A 110 1.94 11.13 -11.67
C ALA A 110 3.45 11.34 -11.94
N PRO A 111 3.85 12.45 -12.55
CA PRO A 111 3.01 13.56 -13.01
C PRO A 111 2.32 13.32 -14.36
N GLU A 112 2.62 12.22 -15.06
CA GLU A 112 2.05 11.91 -16.37
C GLU A 112 0.52 11.76 -16.28
N HIS A 113 0.04 11.14 -15.21
CA HIS A 113 -1.35 10.95 -14.89
C HIS A 113 -1.63 11.39 -13.44
N PRO A 114 -1.87 12.68 -13.23
CA PRO A 114 -2.08 13.22 -11.88
C PRO A 114 -3.39 12.73 -11.26
N PHE A 115 -3.60 13.06 -9.99
CA PHE A 115 -4.88 12.83 -9.32
C PHE A 115 -6.06 13.33 -10.18
N PRO A 116 -7.14 12.56 -10.35
CA PRO A 116 -7.50 11.33 -9.65
C PRO A 116 -7.26 10.02 -10.44
N ALA A 117 -6.32 9.95 -11.39
CA ALA A 117 -6.12 8.78 -12.25
C ALA A 117 -5.87 7.49 -11.43
N ALA A 118 -4.94 7.51 -10.48
CA ALA A 118 -4.57 6.34 -9.68
C ALA A 118 -5.74 5.72 -8.87
N PRO A 119 -6.56 6.48 -8.09
CA PRO A 119 -7.70 5.91 -7.40
C PRO A 119 -8.78 5.35 -8.34
N TYR A 120 -8.99 5.94 -9.50
CA TYR A 120 -9.94 5.39 -10.48
C TYR A 120 -9.44 4.08 -11.08
N ASP A 121 -8.17 4.00 -11.48
CA ASP A 121 -7.58 2.75 -11.96
C ASP A 121 -7.64 1.64 -10.90
N ALA A 122 -7.30 1.98 -9.65
CA ALA A 122 -7.35 1.05 -8.53
C ALA A 122 -8.77 0.51 -8.29
N TYR A 123 -9.77 1.37 -8.29
CA TYR A 123 -11.17 0.98 -8.13
C TYR A 123 -11.68 0.16 -9.33
N TYR A 124 -11.34 0.61 -10.55
CA TYR A 124 -11.70 -0.12 -11.76
C TYR A 124 -11.13 -1.54 -11.75
N ALA A 125 -9.83 -1.69 -11.41
CA ALA A 125 -9.18 -2.99 -11.30
C ALA A 125 -9.89 -3.90 -10.29
N ALA A 126 -10.16 -3.42 -9.07
CA ALA A 126 -10.88 -4.18 -8.05
C ALA A 126 -12.27 -4.62 -8.54
N SER A 127 -13.00 -3.72 -9.21
CA SER A 127 -14.33 -4.00 -9.77
C SER A 127 -14.28 -5.04 -10.88
N TRP A 128 -13.27 -4.96 -11.75
CA TRP A 128 -13.07 -5.94 -12.83
C TRP A 128 -12.64 -7.30 -12.26
N ILE A 129 -11.68 -7.32 -11.33
CA ILE A 129 -11.16 -8.53 -10.69
C ILE A 129 -12.29 -9.25 -9.96
N SER A 130 -13.15 -8.54 -9.23
CA SER A 130 -14.29 -9.15 -8.51
C SER A 130 -15.23 -9.94 -9.42
N LYS A 131 -15.30 -9.60 -10.69
CA LYS A 131 -16.15 -10.28 -11.70
C LYS A 131 -15.40 -11.37 -12.46
N ASN A 132 -14.07 -11.33 -12.50
CA ASN A 132 -13.25 -12.15 -13.41
C ASN A 132 -12.25 -13.09 -12.70
N ALA A 133 -12.01 -12.97 -11.40
CA ALA A 133 -10.99 -13.75 -10.68
C ALA A 133 -11.17 -15.27 -10.75
N LYS A 134 -12.37 -15.75 -11.06
CA LYS A 134 -12.65 -17.18 -11.32
C LYS A 134 -11.78 -17.76 -12.43
N ARG A 135 -11.26 -16.93 -13.35
CA ARG A 135 -10.31 -17.35 -14.41
C ARG A 135 -9.03 -17.95 -13.82
N TRP A 136 -8.66 -17.53 -12.62
CA TRP A 136 -7.47 -17.97 -11.88
C TRP A 136 -7.85 -18.74 -10.60
N ASN A 137 -9.03 -19.37 -10.61
CA ASN A 137 -9.56 -20.10 -9.45
C ASN A 137 -9.67 -19.23 -8.18
N GLY A 138 -9.94 -17.92 -8.35
CA GLY A 138 -10.10 -16.96 -7.25
C GLY A 138 -11.50 -16.99 -6.65
N ASP A 139 -11.57 -16.94 -5.32
CA ASP A 139 -12.78 -16.75 -4.52
C ASP A 139 -12.88 -15.30 -4.07
N VAL A 140 -13.83 -14.57 -4.63
CA VAL A 140 -14.08 -13.15 -4.34
C VAL A 140 -15.08 -12.94 -3.20
N THR A 141 -15.59 -13.99 -2.57
CA THR A 141 -16.46 -13.85 -1.39
C THR A 141 -15.72 -13.26 -0.21
N LYS A 142 -14.39 -13.44 -0.17
CA LYS A 142 -13.44 -12.89 0.79
C LYS A 142 -12.44 -11.93 0.12
N LEU A 143 -12.93 -11.05 -0.76
CA LEU A 143 -12.07 -10.08 -1.46
C LEU A 143 -11.35 -9.17 -0.46
N THR A 144 -10.04 -9.19 -0.49
CA THR A 144 -9.16 -8.28 0.25
C THR A 144 -8.62 -7.22 -0.70
N VAL A 145 -8.58 -5.98 -0.27
CA VAL A 145 -7.81 -4.90 -0.92
C VAL A 145 -6.73 -4.41 0.04
N GLY A 146 -5.56 -4.11 -0.47
CA GLY A 146 -4.50 -3.62 0.39
C GLY A 146 -3.30 -3.10 -0.39
N GLY A 147 -2.34 -2.56 0.34
CA GLY A 147 -1.12 -2.05 -0.22
C GLY A 147 -0.29 -1.27 0.79
N ASP A 148 0.86 -0.81 0.34
CA ASP A 148 1.83 -0.10 1.15
C ASP A 148 1.88 1.40 0.82
N SER A 149 2.05 2.27 1.81
CA SER A 149 2.22 3.71 1.63
C SER A 149 1.08 4.34 0.79
N ALA A 150 1.36 4.85 -0.40
CA ALA A 150 0.37 5.31 -1.37
C ALA A 150 -0.61 4.20 -1.78
N GLY A 151 -0.16 2.95 -1.86
CA GLY A 151 -1.03 1.80 -2.15
C GLY A 151 -2.03 1.52 -1.02
N GLY A 152 -1.63 1.73 0.24
CA GLY A 152 -2.53 1.68 1.38
C GLY A 152 -3.61 2.78 1.34
N ASN A 153 -3.24 3.97 0.85
CA ASN A 153 -4.20 5.04 0.57
C ASN A 153 -5.19 4.64 -0.52
N LEU A 154 -4.68 4.09 -1.64
CA LEU A 154 -5.54 3.61 -2.73
C LEU A 154 -6.53 2.53 -2.26
N ALA A 155 -6.08 1.60 -1.41
CA ALA A 155 -6.95 0.57 -0.84
C ALA A 155 -8.11 1.17 -0.01
N ALA A 156 -7.83 2.22 0.77
CA ALA A 156 -8.86 2.95 1.50
C ALA A 156 -9.80 3.72 0.56
N ALA A 157 -9.27 4.37 -0.48
CA ALA A 157 -10.06 5.05 -1.51
C ALA A 157 -10.98 4.07 -2.26
N VAL A 158 -10.45 2.89 -2.64
CA VAL A 158 -11.22 1.82 -3.29
C VAL A 158 -12.35 1.32 -2.38
N SER A 159 -12.09 1.14 -1.09
CA SER A 159 -13.10 0.75 -0.11
C SER A 159 -14.22 1.79 0.00
N LEU A 160 -13.88 3.07 -0.01
CA LEU A 160 -14.85 4.17 -0.05
C LEU A 160 -15.67 4.17 -1.35
N MET A 161 -15.00 4.07 -2.50
CA MET A 161 -15.67 4.04 -3.80
C MET A 161 -16.59 2.83 -3.94
N ALA A 162 -16.18 1.67 -3.39
CA ALA A 162 -17.02 0.47 -3.36
C ALA A 162 -18.29 0.68 -2.52
N LYS A 163 -18.17 1.33 -1.35
CA LYS A 163 -19.33 1.73 -0.53
C LYS A 163 -20.27 2.66 -1.29
N GLU A 164 -19.73 3.69 -1.93
CA GLU A 164 -20.50 4.72 -2.63
C GLU A 164 -21.20 4.21 -3.90
N ASN A 165 -20.57 3.27 -4.60
CA ASN A 165 -21.07 2.75 -5.89
C ASN A 165 -21.78 1.39 -5.76
N GLY A 166 -21.95 0.86 -4.55
CA GLY A 166 -22.59 -0.43 -4.33
C GLY A 166 -21.77 -1.64 -4.76
N GLY A 167 -20.47 -1.58 -4.64
CA GLY A 167 -19.56 -2.69 -4.90
C GLY A 167 -18.25 -2.33 -5.58
N PRO A 168 -17.26 -3.27 -5.66
CA PRO A 168 -17.34 -4.67 -5.21
C PRO A 168 -17.47 -4.82 -3.68
N LYS A 169 -18.05 -5.94 -3.20
CA LYS A 169 -18.04 -6.22 -1.78
C LYS A 169 -16.62 -6.58 -1.35
N ILE A 170 -16.02 -5.75 -0.51
CA ILE A 170 -14.68 -5.94 0.06
C ILE A 170 -14.85 -6.47 1.48
N ALA A 171 -14.21 -7.60 1.80
CA ALA A 171 -14.24 -8.20 3.12
C ALA A 171 -13.17 -7.59 4.03
N ASN A 172 -11.95 -7.43 3.50
CA ASN A 172 -10.80 -6.98 4.28
C ASN A 172 -10.06 -5.81 3.61
N LEU A 173 -9.56 -4.90 4.44
CA LEU A 173 -8.68 -3.80 4.07
C LEU A 173 -7.35 -3.95 4.82
N ILE A 174 -6.22 -4.05 4.09
CA ILE A 174 -4.88 -4.11 4.68
C ILE A 174 -4.09 -2.88 4.27
N MET A 175 -3.69 -2.09 5.26
CA MET A 175 -2.95 -0.84 5.05
C MET A 175 -1.58 -0.91 5.72
N LEU A 176 -0.52 -0.93 4.91
CA LEU A 176 0.86 -0.98 5.39
C LEU A 176 1.44 0.44 5.38
N TYR A 177 1.74 0.98 6.54
CA TYR A 177 2.26 2.35 6.74
C TYR A 177 1.64 3.39 5.79
N PRO A 178 0.29 3.49 5.73
CA PRO A 178 -0.40 4.26 4.71
C PRO A 178 -0.24 5.76 4.88
N VAL A 179 -0.33 6.52 3.77
CA VAL A 179 -0.69 7.93 3.84
C VAL A 179 -2.21 8.07 3.90
N THR A 180 -2.73 8.78 4.91
CA THR A 180 -4.19 8.94 5.11
C THR A 180 -4.66 10.39 5.02
N ASP A 181 -3.73 11.34 5.07
CA ASP A 181 -3.99 12.78 4.99
C ASP A 181 -2.95 13.46 4.08
N MET A 182 -3.36 13.95 2.92
CA MET A 182 -2.47 14.60 1.94
C MET A 182 -2.39 16.13 2.10
N ARG A 183 -3.13 16.72 3.04
CA ARG A 183 -3.19 18.16 3.21
C ARG A 183 -1.84 18.77 3.61
N LYS A 184 -1.37 19.72 2.82
CA LYS A 184 -0.14 20.44 3.10
C LYS A 184 -0.32 21.42 4.27
N GLY A 185 0.67 21.48 5.15
CA GLY A 185 0.74 22.48 6.22
C GLY A 185 -0.04 22.13 7.50
N VAL A 186 -0.93 21.14 7.48
CA VAL A 186 -1.65 20.70 8.70
C VAL A 186 -0.94 19.56 9.41
N LYS A 187 -0.19 18.72 8.70
CA LYS A 187 0.47 17.51 9.24
C LYS A 187 1.38 17.80 10.42
N GLN A 188 2.17 18.87 10.36
CA GLN A 188 3.09 19.26 11.45
C GLN A 188 2.39 19.61 12.75
N LYS A 189 1.12 20.04 12.67
CA LYS A 189 0.31 20.42 13.83
C LYS A 189 -0.46 19.25 14.40
N LEU A 190 -0.94 18.34 13.51
CA LEU A 190 -1.83 17.26 13.87
C LEU A 190 -1.09 15.96 14.23
N TYR A 191 0.08 15.73 13.61
CA TYR A 191 0.79 14.47 13.70
C TYR A 191 2.22 14.68 14.20
N PRO A 192 2.51 14.48 15.49
CA PRO A 192 3.85 14.64 16.06
C PRO A 192 4.93 13.83 15.33
N SER A 193 4.63 12.60 14.84
CA SER A 193 5.55 11.76 14.07
C SER A 193 6.05 12.45 12.81
N TYR A 194 5.23 13.26 12.17
CA TYR A 194 5.61 14.02 10.97
C TYR A 194 6.79 14.94 11.23
N LYS A 195 6.84 15.54 12.43
CA LYS A 195 7.95 16.42 12.85
C LYS A 195 9.16 15.61 13.34
N VAL A 196 8.91 14.58 14.15
CA VAL A 196 9.99 13.83 14.83
C VAL A 196 10.71 12.90 13.84
N ASN A 197 9.98 12.25 12.94
CA ASN A 197 10.50 11.25 12.02
C ASN A 197 10.61 11.75 10.56
N GLY A 198 10.29 13.00 10.29
CA GLY A 198 10.26 13.56 8.92
C GLY A 198 11.63 13.94 8.38
N GLN A 199 12.72 13.64 9.09
CA GLN A 199 14.11 13.85 8.68
C GLN A 199 14.98 12.71 9.23
N GLY A 200 16.07 12.40 8.51
CA GLY A 200 17.04 11.39 8.97
C GLY A 200 16.63 9.93 8.72
N TYR A 201 15.42 9.69 8.26
CA TYR A 201 14.91 8.38 7.86
C TYR A 201 14.61 8.32 6.36
N PHE A 202 14.17 7.17 5.86
CA PHE A 202 13.96 6.93 4.43
C PHE A 202 12.94 7.88 3.80
N LEU A 203 11.76 8.05 4.40
CA LEU A 203 10.74 8.99 3.96
C LEU A 203 10.93 10.34 4.70
N THR A 204 11.12 11.41 3.93
CA THR A 204 11.32 12.75 4.48
C THR A 204 10.16 13.69 4.17
N GLN A 205 10.03 14.78 4.94
CA GLN A 205 9.06 15.86 4.65
C GLN A 205 9.27 16.44 3.25
N GLN A 206 10.52 16.54 2.81
CA GLN A 206 10.89 17.03 1.49
C GLN A 206 10.37 16.12 0.38
N THR A 207 10.62 14.82 0.51
CA THR A 207 10.16 13.81 -0.45
C THR A 207 8.63 13.77 -0.51
N MET A 208 7.96 13.80 0.65
CA MET A 208 6.48 13.88 0.69
C MET A 208 5.95 15.17 0.05
N GLY A 209 6.66 16.29 0.24
CA GLY A 209 6.31 17.56 -0.41
C GLY A 209 6.41 17.51 -1.92
N LEU A 210 7.45 16.84 -2.44
CA LEU A 210 7.63 16.64 -3.88
C LEU A 210 6.54 15.71 -4.45
N PHE A 211 6.23 14.60 -3.77
CA PHE A 211 5.14 13.71 -4.20
C PHE A 211 3.82 14.45 -4.33
N GLY A 212 3.45 15.27 -3.33
CA GLY A 212 2.24 16.06 -3.40
C GLY A 212 2.24 17.09 -4.54
N GLN A 213 3.39 17.70 -4.85
CA GLN A 213 3.52 18.65 -5.98
C GLN A 213 3.36 17.96 -7.34
N LEU A 214 3.86 16.73 -7.47
CA LEU A 214 3.76 15.96 -8.71
C LEU A 214 2.38 15.31 -8.87
N TYR A 215 1.76 14.90 -7.76
CA TYR A 215 0.48 14.19 -7.77
C TYR A 215 -0.72 15.11 -8.01
N PHE A 216 -0.70 16.34 -7.47
CA PHE A 216 -1.82 17.27 -7.59
C PHE A 216 -1.54 18.39 -8.57
N GLN A 217 -2.37 18.52 -9.61
CA GLN A 217 -2.39 19.72 -10.46
C GLN A 217 -3.01 20.92 -9.73
N ASN A 218 -4.06 20.65 -8.93
CA ASN A 218 -4.67 21.64 -8.06
C ASN A 218 -4.38 21.26 -6.59
N PRO A 219 -3.68 22.09 -5.81
CA PRO A 219 -3.40 21.81 -4.41
C PRO A 219 -4.64 21.53 -3.54
N ALA A 220 -5.82 22.05 -3.94
CA ALA A 220 -7.07 21.78 -3.23
C ALA A 220 -7.52 20.31 -3.34
N ASP A 221 -7.05 19.57 -4.34
CA ASP A 221 -7.37 18.16 -4.51
C ASP A 221 -6.81 17.29 -3.35
N ALA A 222 -5.83 17.80 -2.61
CA ALA A 222 -5.36 17.16 -1.37
C ALA A 222 -6.47 17.03 -0.30
N GLU A 223 -7.53 17.81 -0.37
CA GLU A 223 -8.70 17.72 0.51
C GLU A 223 -9.79 16.77 -0.01
N HIS A 224 -9.61 16.23 -1.21
CA HIS A 224 -10.56 15.27 -1.77
C HIS A 224 -10.52 13.95 -0.99
N LYS A 225 -11.69 13.37 -0.72
CA LYS A 225 -11.86 12.14 0.07
C LYS A 225 -11.08 10.92 -0.47
N TYR A 226 -10.83 10.84 -1.77
CA TYR A 226 -10.03 9.77 -2.38
C TYR A 226 -8.52 10.01 -2.29
N ALA A 227 -8.10 11.24 -2.01
CA ALA A 227 -6.70 11.57 -1.71
C ALA A 227 -6.41 11.49 -0.21
N SER A 228 -7.36 11.95 0.61
CA SER A 228 -7.24 12.02 2.07
C SER A 228 -8.39 11.27 2.75
N PRO A 229 -8.31 9.93 2.87
CA PRO A 229 -9.34 9.14 3.54
C PRO A 229 -9.61 9.57 4.99
N MET A 230 -8.64 10.22 5.63
CA MET A 230 -8.82 10.85 6.95
C MET A 230 -9.99 11.85 6.97
N LEU A 231 -10.34 12.48 5.86
CA LEU A 231 -11.38 13.50 5.75
C LEU A 231 -12.79 12.95 5.48
N VAL A 232 -12.91 11.66 5.19
CA VAL A 232 -14.22 11.01 4.98
C VAL A 232 -15.04 11.11 6.26
N GLU A 233 -16.22 11.72 6.21
CA GLU A 233 -17.08 11.89 7.39
C GLU A 233 -17.66 10.56 7.86
N ASP A 234 -18.25 9.78 6.96
CA ASP A 234 -18.85 8.48 7.24
C ASP A 234 -18.00 7.32 6.73
N VAL A 235 -17.27 6.69 7.65
CA VAL A 235 -16.48 5.48 7.42
C VAL A 235 -17.14 4.22 8.01
N SER A 236 -18.43 4.30 8.42
CA SER A 236 -19.19 3.12 8.79
C SER A 236 -19.26 2.14 7.60
N ASP A 237 -19.47 0.86 7.85
CA ASP A 237 -19.48 -0.19 6.82
C ASP A 237 -18.19 -0.33 6.00
N PHE A 238 -17.07 0.29 6.46
CA PHE A 238 -15.75 -0.03 5.90
C PHE A 238 -15.41 -1.50 6.18
N PRO A 239 -14.59 -2.12 5.32
CA PRO A 239 -14.16 -3.50 5.52
C PRO A 239 -13.43 -3.66 6.86
N ARG A 240 -13.44 -4.89 7.42
CA ARG A 240 -12.55 -5.25 8.52
C ARG A 240 -11.12 -4.85 8.16
N THR A 241 -10.44 -4.12 9.03
CA THR A 241 -9.20 -3.42 8.67
C THR A 241 -8.02 -3.84 9.54
N LEU A 242 -6.90 -4.24 8.91
CA LEU A 242 -5.58 -4.31 9.53
C LEU A 242 -4.75 -3.13 9.08
N LEU A 243 -4.26 -2.32 10.02
CA LEU A 243 -3.32 -1.24 9.73
C LEU A 243 -2.01 -1.47 10.46
N ILE A 244 -0.92 -1.50 9.70
CA ILE A 244 0.44 -1.67 10.22
C ILE A 244 1.20 -0.37 10.04
N THR A 245 1.71 0.20 11.14
CA THR A 245 2.57 1.40 11.11
C THR A 245 4.01 1.04 11.42
N ALA A 246 4.96 1.87 11.00
CA ALA A 246 6.35 1.76 11.44
C ALA A 246 6.64 2.77 12.57
N GLU A 247 7.47 2.37 13.54
CA GLU A 247 7.74 3.24 14.71
C GLU A 247 8.43 4.55 14.31
N TYR A 248 9.38 4.48 13.39
CA TYR A 248 10.17 5.62 12.91
C TYR A 248 9.69 6.13 11.55
N ASP A 249 8.38 6.37 11.45
CA ASP A 249 7.70 6.81 10.22
C ASP A 249 7.01 8.15 10.44
N PRO A 250 7.20 9.15 9.56
CA PRO A 250 6.43 10.39 9.64
C PRO A 250 4.92 10.18 9.50
N LEU A 251 4.46 9.12 8.82
CA LEU A 251 3.04 8.81 8.61
C LEU A 251 2.42 7.99 9.76
N ARG A 252 3.21 7.60 10.78
CA ARG A 252 2.73 6.77 11.89
C ARG A 252 1.48 7.32 12.54
N ASP A 253 1.51 8.56 12.99
CA ASP A 253 0.44 9.12 13.82
C ASP A 253 -0.85 9.35 13.01
N GLU A 254 -0.76 9.70 11.72
CA GLU A 254 -1.95 9.81 10.88
C GLU A 254 -2.60 8.45 10.61
N GLY A 255 -1.81 7.39 10.42
CA GLY A 255 -2.30 6.02 10.29
C GLY A 255 -3.01 5.55 11.57
N GLU A 256 -2.40 5.78 12.73
CA GLU A 256 -2.99 5.39 14.02
C GLU A 256 -4.26 6.19 14.36
N GLN A 257 -4.32 7.48 14.00
CA GLN A 257 -5.54 8.27 14.13
C GLN A 257 -6.63 7.80 13.16
N TYR A 258 -6.26 7.31 11.99
CA TYR A 258 -7.23 6.73 11.05
C TYR A 258 -7.85 5.44 11.61
N VAL A 259 -7.06 4.59 12.27
CA VAL A 259 -7.59 3.43 13.02
C VAL A 259 -8.57 3.86 14.08
N ALA A 260 -8.24 4.88 14.88
CA ALA A 260 -9.14 5.40 15.90
C ALA A 260 -10.47 5.89 15.30
N LYS A 261 -10.41 6.55 14.14
CA LYS A 261 -11.60 6.99 13.40
C LYS A 261 -12.47 5.83 12.94
N LEU A 262 -11.88 4.79 12.31
CA LEU A 262 -12.59 3.58 11.88
C LEU A 262 -13.25 2.88 13.08
N HIS A 263 -12.51 2.70 14.16
CA HIS A 263 -13.02 2.08 15.39
C HIS A 263 -14.21 2.84 15.99
N HIS A 264 -14.15 4.19 16.04
CA HIS A 264 -15.25 5.01 16.53
C HIS A 264 -16.51 4.90 15.65
N ALA A 265 -16.35 4.58 14.37
CA ALA A 265 -17.46 4.34 13.45
C ALA A 265 -17.99 2.88 13.51
N GLY A 266 -17.47 2.06 14.43
CA GLY A 266 -17.90 0.67 14.62
C GLY A 266 -17.26 -0.34 13.68
N VAL A 267 -16.23 0.05 12.93
CA VAL A 267 -15.48 -0.87 12.07
C VAL A 267 -14.58 -1.76 12.93
N GLU A 268 -14.51 -3.04 12.62
CA GLU A 268 -13.56 -3.95 13.24
C GLU A 268 -12.15 -3.64 12.71
N VAL A 269 -11.26 -3.23 13.63
CA VAL A 269 -9.90 -2.80 13.26
C VAL A 269 -8.84 -3.40 14.16
N GLU A 270 -7.72 -3.79 13.55
CA GLU A 270 -6.50 -4.13 14.23
C GLU A 270 -5.40 -3.13 13.89
N LEU A 271 -4.72 -2.62 14.92
CA LEU A 271 -3.53 -1.80 14.78
C LEU A 271 -2.29 -2.58 15.21
N PHE A 272 -1.27 -2.58 14.36
CA PHE A 272 0.03 -3.13 14.71
C PHE A 272 1.15 -2.12 14.41
N ARG A 273 1.85 -1.65 15.47
CA ARG A 273 3.04 -0.82 15.29
C ARG A 273 4.29 -1.69 15.20
N ALA A 274 4.93 -1.70 14.05
CA ALA A 274 6.17 -2.41 13.82
C ALA A 274 7.34 -1.66 14.47
N ALA A 275 7.76 -2.17 15.62
CA ALA A 275 8.74 -1.51 16.45
C ALA A 275 10.15 -1.58 15.84
N GLY A 276 10.91 -0.49 15.95
CA GLY A 276 12.27 -0.40 15.37
C GLY A 276 12.31 -0.24 13.86
N LEU A 277 11.17 -0.18 13.15
CA LEU A 277 11.11 -0.09 11.70
C LEU A 277 10.83 1.33 11.20
N ILE A 278 11.20 1.58 9.95
CA ILE A 278 10.99 2.84 9.23
C ILE A 278 9.98 2.67 8.10
N HIS A 279 9.51 3.78 7.52
CA HIS A 279 8.66 3.76 6.32
C HIS A 279 9.27 2.92 5.19
N GLY A 280 8.45 2.14 4.49
CA GLY A 280 8.90 1.34 3.36
C GLY A 280 9.68 0.08 3.74
N PHE A 281 9.60 -0.37 4.99
CA PHE A 281 10.39 -1.51 5.48
C PHE A 281 10.21 -2.79 4.66
N PHE A 282 9.04 -3.08 4.11
CA PHE A 282 8.85 -4.25 3.25
C PHE A 282 9.81 -4.23 2.06
N ASN A 283 9.83 -3.14 1.30
CA ASN A 283 10.73 -2.99 0.15
C ASN A 283 12.21 -2.96 0.57
N LEU A 284 12.53 -2.31 1.69
CA LEU A 284 13.91 -2.22 2.18
C LEU A 284 14.45 -3.57 2.63
N PHE A 285 13.64 -4.39 3.31
CA PHE A 285 14.06 -5.73 3.73
C PHE A 285 14.16 -6.68 2.53
N ALA A 286 13.25 -6.60 1.56
CA ALA A 286 13.35 -7.30 0.29
C ALA A 286 14.66 -6.92 -0.44
N LEU A 287 14.98 -5.63 -0.55
CA LEU A 287 16.22 -5.14 -1.15
C LEU A 287 17.49 -5.70 -0.47
N MET A 288 17.43 -5.92 0.84
CA MET A 288 18.52 -6.47 1.62
C MET A 288 18.55 -8.01 1.68
N ASN A 289 17.61 -8.70 1.00
CA ASN A 289 17.38 -10.15 1.14
C ASN A 289 17.23 -10.56 2.61
N ALA A 290 16.42 -9.84 3.35
CA ALA A 290 16.28 -9.95 4.80
C ALA A 290 14.80 -10.10 5.23
N ASP A 291 13.95 -10.60 4.35
CA ASP A 291 12.50 -10.72 4.57
C ASP A 291 12.18 -11.61 5.78
N ASP A 292 13.04 -12.59 6.10
CA ASP A 292 12.89 -13.44 7.30
C ASP A 292 12.80 -12.62 8.59
N ASP A 293 13.44 -11.45 8.66
CA ASP A 293 13.35 -10.55 9.81
C ASP A 293 11.95 -9.95 9.98
N LEU A 294 11.11 -10.02 8.94
CA LEU A 294 9.72 -9.53 8.93
C LEU A 294 8.69 -10.65 9.11
N GLN A 295 9.11 -11.93 9.33
CA GLN A 295 8.18 -13.05 9.41
C GLN A 295 7.02 -12.80 10.39
N TYR A 296 7.29 -12.18 11.55
CA TYR A 296 6.25 -11.85 12.53
C TYR A 296 5.16 -10.89 12.00
N ILE A 297 5.48 -10.08 10.98
CA ILE A 297 4.52 -9.18 10.31
C ILE A 297 3.71 -9.97 9.27
N TYR A 298 4.37 -10.83 8.49
CA TYR A 298 3.68 -11.73 7.57
C TYR A 298 2.73 -12.67 8.32
N ASP A 299 3.16 -13.24 9.46
CA ASP A 299 2.32 -14.05 10.35
C ASP A 299 1.09 -13.26 10.84
N LYS A 300 1.27 -11.97 11.13
CA LYS A 300 0.17 -11.09 11.55
C LYS A 300 -0.85 -10.91 10.42
N ILE A 301 -0.39 -10.65 9.20
CA ILE A 301 -1.25 -10.53 8.02
C ILE A 301 -1.98 -11.85 7.75
N ALA A 302 -1.26 -12.98 7.78
CA ALA A 302 -1.83 -14.29 7.54
C ALA A 302 -2.88 -14.67 8.60
N ARG A 303 -2.64 -14.36 9.87
CA ARG A 303 -3.60 -14.57 10.96
C ARG A 303 -4.86 -13.75 10.75
N PHE A 304 -4.71 -12.45 10.50
CA PHE A 304 -5.82 -11.56 10.23
C PHE A 304 -6.71 -12.10 9.11
N LEU A 305 -6.15 -12.57 8.01
CA LEU A 305 -6.92 -13.10 6.87
C LEU A 305 -7.54 -14.48 7.12
N LYS A 306 -7.05 -15.26 8.11
CA LYS A 306 -7.60 -16.58 8.46
C LYS A 306 -8.75 -16.50 9.47
N GLU A 307 -8.79 -15.49 10.33
CA GLU A 307 -9.82 -15.37 11.37
C GLU A 307 -11.24 -15.15 10.84
N ASP A 308 -11.40 -14.90 9.54
CA ASP A 308 -12.69 -14.85 8.82
C ASP A 308 -13.09 -16.19 8.18
N SER A 309 -12.40 -17.28 8.50
CA SER A 309 -12.58 -18.58 7.83
C SER A 309 -13.61 -19.47 8.51
#